data_d7b1152ff2e1ebfd6b4eaa0a566e89f7
#
_entry.id   d7b1152ff2e1ebfd6b4eaa0a566e89f7
#
_cell.length_a   1.000
_cell.length_b   1.000
_cell.length_c   1.000
_cell.angle_alpha   90.00
_cell.angle_beta   90.00
_cell.angle_gamma   90.00
#
_symmetry.space_group_name_H-M   'P 1'
#
loop_
_entity.id
_entity.type
_entity.pdbx_description
1 polymer ?
#
loop_
_entity_poly.entity_id
_entity_poly.type
_entity_poly.pdbx_seq_one_letter_code
_entity_poly.pdbx_strand_id
1 'polypeptide(L)'
;MKRIVLFSLLLIFATTSTLAQEVQLPYPSTTALSYEKHKIYGEGNHISKRDCQAFLRLNAQEDIYRQYRSGLRMYNAGWGLLGTGLTLDAFAIGLTVGLCASFEQQDPERPTMGPGLAIILISVPVGAAGLACNIAGIPLVCVGKKRMQQSIEAYNISLPEPQTAHNYWSIQPSSNGIGLAYHF
;
A
#
# COMPACT_ATOMS: atom_id res chain seq x y z
N MET A 1 -8.65 8.25 -36.71
CA MET A 1 -9.05 7.66 -35.41
C MET A 1 -8.47 6.27 -35.17
N LYS A 2 -8.54 5.29 -36.07
CA LYS A 2 -7.98 3.92 -35.87
C LYS A 2 -6.49 3.88 -35.58
N ARG A 3 -5.67 4.76 -36.14
CA ARG A 3 -4.21 4.81 -35.89
C ARG A 3 -3.83 5.30 -34.50
N ILE A 4 -4.62 6.20 -33.92
CA ILE A 4 -4.36 6.75 -32.55
C ILE A 4 -4.67 5.68 -31.51
N VAL A 5 -5.75 4.91 -31.69
CA VAL A 5 -6.11 3.81 -30.79
C VAL A 5 -5.04 2.70 -30.81
N LEU A 6 -4.47 2.41 -31.98
CA LEU A 6 -3.42 1.40 -32.11
C LEU A 6 -2.12 1.85 -31.41
N PHE A 7 -1.76 3.13 -31.51
CA PHE A 7 -0.60 3.71 -30.86
C PHE A 7 -0.75 3.71 -29.33
N SER A 8 -1.94 4.05 -28.79
CA SER A 8 -2.20 4.01 -27.36
C SER A 8 -2.16 2.58 -26.80
N LEU A 9 -2.66 1.60 -27.57
CA LEU A 9 -2.59 0.19 -27.18
C LEU A 9 -1.16 -0.34 -27.17
N LEU A 10 -0.34 0.08 -28.14
CA LEU A 10 1.07 -0.30 -28.24
C LEU A 10 1.91 0.31 -27.11
N LEU A 11 1.58 1.54 -26.69
CA LEU A 11 2.23 2.21 -25.57
C LEU A 11 1.92 1.53 -24.24
N ILE A 12 0.70 1.03 -24.05
CA ILE A 12 0.29 0.26 -22.87
C ILE A 12 1.03 -1.09 -22.80
N PHE A 13 1.21 -1.76 -23.95
CA PHE A 13 1.97 -3.02 -24.01
C PHE A 13 3.47 -2.84 -23.79
N ALA A 14 4.06 -1.73 -24.24
CA ALA A 14 5.49 -1.45 -24.04
C ALA A 14 5.88 -1.21 -22.59
N THR A 15 4.94 -0.75 -21.75
CA THR A 15 5.19 -0.52 -20.32
C THR A 15 5.12 -1.78 -19.46
N THR A 16 4.65 -2.91 -20.00
CA THR A 16 4.55 -4.19 -19.26
C THR A 16 5.78 -5.07 -19.38
N SER A 17 6.72 -4.74 -20.28
CA SER A 17 7.98 -5.50 -20.45
C SER A 17 9.07 -5.01 -19.50
N THR A 18 8.77 -4.74 -18.24
CA THR A 18 9.81 -4.61 -17.23
C THR A 18 10.38 -6.01 -16.99
N LEU A 19 11.54 -6.23 -17.61
CA LEU A 19 12.48 -7.30 -17.37
C LEU A 19 12.40 -7.78 -15.92
N ALA A 20 12.24 -9.08 -15.76
CA ALA A 20 12.51 -9.76 -14.49
C ALA A 20 14.00 -9.59 -14.20
N GLN A 21 14.37 -8.43 -13.67
CA GLN A 21 15.70 -8.18 -13.15
C GLN A 21 15.79 -9.06 -11.91
N GLU A 22 16.66 -10.05 -11.98
CA GLU A 22 16.98 -10.91 -10.86
C GLU A 22 17.49 -10.00 -9.74
N VAL A 23 16.60 -9.75 -8.78
CA VAL A 23 16.89 -8.83 -7.66
C VAL A 23 17.87 -9.57 -6.77
N GLN A 24 19.16 -9.33 -6.95
CA GLN A 24 20.16 -9.68 -5.95
C GLN A 24 19.90 -8.79 -4.74
N LEU A 25 19.25 -9.36 -3.73
CA LEU A 25 18.98 -8.66 -2.49
C LEU A 25 20.29 -8.56 -1.70
N PRO A 26 20.74 -7.36 -1.34
CA PRO A 26 22.01 -7.15 -0.63
C PRO A 26 21.92 -7.55 0.86
N TYR A 27 20.84 -8.20 1.29
CA TYR A 27 20.58 -8.48 2.70
C TYR A 27 20.71 -9.98 2.98
N PRO A 28 21.42 -10.37 4.05
CA PRO A 28 21.49 -11.76 4.48
C PRO A 28 20.12 -12.28 4.93
N SER A 29 19.92 -13.61 4.81
CA SER A 29 18.64 -14.27 5.15
C SER A 29 18.21 -14.12 6.61
N THR A 30 19.13 -13.76 7.49
CA THR A 30 18.92 -13.56 8.94
C THR A 30 18.62 -12.11 9.33
N THR A 31 18.49 -11.21 8.34
CA THR A 31 18.24 -9.79 8.61
C THR A 31 16.88 -9.59 9.27
N ALA A 32 16.86 -9.05 10.48
CA ALA A 32 15.64 -8.62 11.14
C ALA A 32 15.05 -7.38 10.44
N LEU A 33 13.75 -7.40 10.22
CA LEU A 33 13.02 -6.31 9.58
C LEU A 33 12.29 -5.48 10.63
N SER A 34 12.34 -4.15 10.53
CA SER A 34 11.52 -3.26 11.33
C SER A 34 10.55 -2.45 10.47
N TYR A 35 9.37 -2.18 11.02
CA TYR A 35 8.36 -1.38 10.36
C TYR A 35 8.06 -0.12 11.17
N GLU A 36 8.65 1.00 10.77
CA GLU A 36 8.50 2.28 11.46
C GLU A 36 8.01 3.37 10.52
N LYS A 37 7.09 4.22 11.02
CA LYS A 37 6.58 5.40 10.29
C LYS A 37 6.25 5.11 8.81
N HIS A 38 5.62 3.95 8.53
CA HIS A 38 5.23 3.49 7.18
C HIS A 38 6.38 3.05 6.26
N LYS A 39 7.58 2.94 6.78
CA LYS A 39 8.78 2.48 6.09
C LYS A 39 9.26 1.16 6.67
N ILE A 40 9.88 0.37 5.83
CA ILE A 40 10.48 -0.91 6.22
C ILE A 40 11.98 -0.71 6.26
N TYR A 41 12.62 -1.17 7.32
CA TYR A 41 14.06 -1.10 7.49
C TYR A 41 14.61 -2.51 7.70
N GLY A 42 15.79 -2.79 7.14
CA GLY A 42 16.60 -3.96 7.43
C GLY A 42 18.03 -3.50 7.72
N GLU A 43 18.59 -3.90 8.83
CA GLU A 43 19.93 -3.46 9.28
C GLU A 43 20.11 -1.92 9.28
N GLY A 44 19.04 -1.18 9.62
CA GLY A 44 19.06 0.28 9.64
C GLY A 44 18.84 0.95 8.27
N ASN A 45 18.85 0.20 7.17
CA ASN A 45 18.63 0.73 5.83
C ASN A 45 17.16 0.64 5.41
N HIS A 46 16.68 1.66 4.69
CA HIS A 46 15.32 1.67 4.16
C HIS A 46 15.17 0.66 3.01
N ILE A 47 14.22 -0.24 3.16
CA ILE A 47 13.88 -1.25 2.14
C ILE A 47 12.56 -0.86 1.47
N SER A 48 12.51 -0.92 0.14
CA SER A 48 11.28 -0.70 -0.58
C SER A 48 10.28 -1.84 -0.30
N LYS A 49 8.98 -1.56 -0.38
CA LYS A 49 7.95 -2.59 -0.17
C LYS A 49 8.05 -3.75 -1.17
N ARG A 50 8.54 -3.49 -2.39
CA ARG A 50 8.76 -4.51 -3.42
C ARG A 50 9.96 -5.38 -3.08
N ASP A 51 11.05 -4.77 -2.64
CA ASP A 51 12.26 -5.51 -2.24
C ASP A 51 12.01 -6.34 -0.99
N CYS A 52 11.25 -5.81 -0.02
CA CYS A 52 10.78 -6.58 1.13
C CYS A 52 9.91 -7.77 0.69
N GLN A 53 9.04 -7.59 -0.31
CA GLN A 53 8.26 -8.71 -0.86
C GLN A 53 9.16 -9.78 -1.50
N ALA A 54 10.19 -9.37 -2.25
CA ALA A 54 11.14 -10.29 -2.85
C ALA A 54 11.98 -11.00 -1.79
N PHE A 55 12.41 -10.27 -0.77
CA PHE A 55 13.15 -10.79 0.37
C PHE A 55 12.34 -11.85 1.14
N LEU A 56 11.09 -11.57 1.50
CA LEU A 56 10.21 -12.51 2.20
C LEU A 56 9.88 -13.73 1.33
N ARG A 57 9.80 -13.57 0.02
CA ARG A 57 9.59 -14.71 -0.89
C ARG A 57 10.73 -15.73 -0.83
N LEU A 58 11.96 -15.27 -0.63
CA LEU A 58 13.15 -16.12 -0.61
C LEU A 58 13.45 -16.70 0.78
N ASN A 59 13.14 -15.95 1.84
CA ASN A 59 13.63 -16.24 3.19
C ASN A 59 12.52 -16.57 4.21
N ALA A 60 11.26 -16.22 3.92
CA ALA A 60 10.15 -16.47 4.84
C ALA A 60 9.38 -17.75 4.50
N GLN A 61 8.65 -18.26 5.48
CA GLN A 61 7.66 -19.32 5.26
C GLN A 61 6.56 -18.83 4.29
N GLU A 62 6.02 -19.74 3.50
CA GLU A 62 5.03 -19.42 2.46
C GLU A 62 3.81 -18.66 3.00
N ASP A 63 3.36 -18.97 4.22
CA ASP A 63 2.21 -18.30 4.83
C ASP A 63 2.50 -16.83 5.17
N ILE A 64 3.67 -16.55 5.68
CA ILE A 64 4.14 -15.18 5.99
C ILE A 64 4.22 -14.37 4.69
N TYR A 65 4.81 -14.95 3.65
CA TYR A 65 4.89 -14.31 2.35
C TYR A 65 3.51 -14.03 1.74
N ARG A 66 2.59 -15.02 1.79
CA ARG A 66 1.21 -14.85 1.29
C ARG A 66 0.47 -13.75 2.04
N GLN A 67 0.61 -13.68 3.35
CA GLN A 67 0.02 -12.64 4.18
C GLN A 67 0.56 -11.26 3.82
N TYR A 68 1.87 -11.11 3.67
CA TYR A 68 2.50 -9.87 3.24
C TYR A 68 2.01 -9.43 1.85
N ARG A 69 2.02 -10.36 0.89
CA ARG A 69 1.55 -10.11 -0.49
C ARG A 69 0.09 -9.68 -0.53
N SER A 70 -0.77 -10.32 0.27
CA SER A 70 -2.17 -9.94 0.40
C SER A 70 -2.30 -8.53 0.99
N GLY A 71 -1.55 -8.21 2.04
CA GLY A 71 -1.51 -6.89 2.63
C GLY A 71 -1.05 -5.81 1.66
N LEU A 72 -0.01 -6.08 0.88
CA LEU A 72 0.52 -5.16 -0.14
C LEU A 72 -0.50 -4.92 -1.26
N ARG A 73 -1.22 -5.94 -1.72
CA ARG A 73 -2.29 -5.80 -2.71
C ARG A 73 -3.43 -4.93 -2.20
N MET A 74 -3.90 -5.19 -0.97
CA MET A 74 -4.95 -4.38 -0.34
C MET A 74 -4.51 -2.93 -0.16
N TYR A 75 -3.28 -2.70 0.28
CA TYR A 75 -2.70 -1.37 0.42
C TYR A 75 -2.67 -0.61 -0.90
N ASN A 76 -2.18 -1.24 -1.98
CA ASN A 76 -2.11 -0.62 -3.30
C ASN A 76 -3.51 -0.38 -3.89
N ALA A 77 -4.44 -1.33 -3.73
CA ALA A 77 -5.83 -1.17 -4.16
C ALA A 77 -6.52 -0.01 -3.40
N GLY A 78 -6.29 0.11 -2.10
CA GLY A 78 -6.81 1.21 -1.30
C GLY A 78 -6.31 2.57 -1.77
N TRP A 79 -5.02 2.70 -2.06
CA TRP A 79 -4.45 3.94 -2.64
C TRP A 79 -4.99 4.22 -4.05
N GLY A 80 -5.19 3.19 -4.86
CA GLY A 80 -5.83 3.31 -6.17
C GLY A 80 -7.24 3.87 -6.06
N LEU A 81 -8.06 3.33 -5.14
CA LEU A 81 -9.42 3.81 -4.89
C LEU A 81 -9.44 5.25 -4.36
N LEU A 82 -8.56 5.60 -3.42
CA LEU A 82 -8.45 6.97 -2.91
C LEU A 82 -8.08 7.96 -4.03
N GLY A 83 -7.09 7.60 -4.86
CA GLY A 83 -6.70 8.43 -6.00
C GLY A 83 -7.85 8.62 -6.99
N THR A 84 -8.55 7.53 -7.34
CA THR A 84 -9.71 7.58 -8.24
C THR A 84 -10.85 8.39 -7.62
N GLY A 85 -11.14 8.20 -6.32
CA GLY A 85 -12.17 8.95 -5.60
C GLY A 85 -11.89 10.45 -5.62
N LEU A 86 -10.67 10.87 -5.29
CA LEU A 86 -10.27 12.28 -5.32
C LEU A 86 -10.37 12.90 -6.72
N THR A 87 -10.00 12.17 -7.77
CA THR A 87 -10.12 12.67 -9.15
C THR A 87 -11.57 12.82 -9.58
N LEU A 88 -12.46 11.89 -9.21
CA LEU A 88 -13.88 11.98 -9.47
C LEU A 88 -14.53 13.15 -8.72
N ASP A 89 -14.19 13.35 -7.46
CA ASP A 89 -14.69 14.47 -6.66
C ASP A 89 -14.23 15.82 -7.25
N ALA A 90 -12.97 15.94 -7.61
CA ALA A 90 -12.44 17.14 -8.26
C ALA A 90 -13.14 17.41 -9.61
N PHE A 91 -13.39 16.36 -10.39
CA PHE A 91 -14.11 16.46 -11.66
C PHE A 91 -15.56 16.89 -11.44
N ALA A 92 -16.29 16.31 -10.47
CA ALA A 92 -17.65 16.69 -10.13
C ALA A 92 -17.75 18.17 -9.71
N ILE A 93 -16.81 18.63 -8.86
CA ILE A 93 -16.72 20.05 -8.45
C ILE A 93 -16.45 20.93 -9.66
N GLY A 94 -15.47 20.58 -10.50
CA GLY A 94 -15.10 21.34 -11.69
C GLY A 94 -16.26 21.46 -12.69
N LEU A 95 -16.99 20.37 -12.91
CA LEU A 95 -18.22 20.38 -13.74
C LEU A 95 -19.27 21.32 -13.16
N THR A 96 -19.53 21.22 -11.85
CA THR A 96 -20.54 22.06 -11.20
C THR A 96 -20.19 23.54 -11.32
N VAL A 97 -18.93 23.92 -11.01
CA VAL A 97 -18.46 25.30 -11.10
C VAL A 97 -18.48 25.80 -12.56
N GLY A 98 -18.00 25.00 -13.51
CA GLY A 98 -17.98 25.36 -14.92
C GLY A 98 -19.36 25.56 -15.50
N LEU A 99 -20.30 24.69 -15.14
CA LEU A 99 -21.70 24.83 -15.55
C LEU A 99 -22.36 26.06 -14.90
N CYS A 100 -22.18 26.30 -13.61
CA CYS A 100 -22.71 27.48 -12.94
C CYS A 100 -22.20 28.79 -13.60
N ALA A 101 -20.90 28.87 -13.89
CA ALA A 101 -20.32 30.04 -14.55
C ALA A 101 -20.87 30.26 -15.97
N SER A 102 -21.21 29.19 -16.69
CA SER A 102 -21.84 29.28 -18.02
C SER A 102 -23.27 29.78 -17.97
N PHE A 103 -23.97 29.60 -16.82
CA PHE A 103 -25.36 30.06 -16.65
C PHE A 103 -25.47 31.54 -16.28
N GLU A 104 -24.49 32.10 -15.60
CA GLU A 104 -24.47 33.54 -15.32
C GLU A 104 -24.40 34.39 -16.59
N GLN A 105 -23.97 33.81 -17.69
CA GLN A 105 -23.88 34.51 -19.00
C GLN A 105 -25.15 34.35 -19.90
N GLN A 106 -26.17 33.63 -19.44
CA GLN A 106 -27.38 33.40 -20.19
C GLN A 106 -28.44 34.48 -19.90
N ASP A 107 -29.08 35.00 -20.96
CA ASP A 107 -30.13 36.03 -20.89
C ASP A 107 -31.25 35.65 -19.90
N PRO A 108 -31.65 36.55 -18.99
CA PRO A 108 -32.66 36.28 -17.97
C PRO A 108 -34.08 36.05 -18.54
N GLU A 109 -34.30 36.36 -19.81
CA GLU A 109 -35.62 36.21 -20.43
C GLU A 109 -36.01 34.80 -20.87
N ARG A 110 -35.09 33.82 -20.78
CA ARG A 110 -35.40 32.42 -21.09
C ARG A 110 -35.10 31.51 -19.89
N PRO A 111 -36.10 31.29 -19.02
CA PRO A 111 -35.92 30.32 -17.94
C PRO A 111 -35.87 28.91 -18.53
N THR A 112 -34.69 28.46 -18.96
CA THR A 112 -34.48 27.10 -19.38
C THR A 112 -34.21 26.24 -18.11
N MET A 113 -35.21 25.47 -17.72
CA MET A 113 -35.14 24.52 -16.61
C MET A 113 -34.07 23.40 -16.83
N GLY A 114 -33.53 23.33 -18.06
CA GLY A 114 -32.63 22.27 -18.51
C GLY A 114 -31.24 22.23 -17.83
N PRO A 115 -30.56 23.35 -17.62
CA PRO A 115 -29.18 23.32 -17.20
C PRO A 115 -28.97 22.90 -15.75
N GLY A 116 -29.81 23.36 -14.81
CA GLY A 116 -29.71 22.94 -13.41
C GLY A 116 -29.98 21.45 -13.21
N LEU A 117 -30.89 20.91 -13.98
CA LEU A 117 -31.23 19.51 -13.96
C LEU A 117 -30.09 18.65 -14.53
N ALA A 118 -29.40 19.13 -15.58
CA ALA A 118 -28.21 18.47 -16.13
C ALA A 118 -27.05 18.43 -15.12
N ILE A 119 -26.84 19.51 -14.33
CA ILE A 119 -25.83 19.55 -13.27
C ILE A 119 -26.14 18.45 -12.23
N ILE A 120 -27.37 18.36 -11.75
CA ILE A 120 -27.77 17.39 -10.74
C ILE A 120 -27.64 15.96 -11.27
N LEU A 121 -28.08 15.70 -12.49
CA LEU A 121 -28.04 14.37 -13.11
C LEU A 121 -26.63 13.85 -13.34
N ILE A 122 -25.65 14.70 -13.58
CA ILE A 122 -24.29 14.29 -13.93
C ILE A 122 -23.36 14.42 -12.72
N SER A 123 -23.35 15.56 -12.01
CA SER A 123 -22.37 15.79 -10.95
C SER A 123 -22.67 15.00 -9.66
N VAL A 124 -23.97 14.79 -9.34
CA VAL A 124 -24.34 14.04 -8.13
C VAL A 124 -23.91 12.56 -8.21
N PRO A 125 -24.18 11.79 -9.27
CA PRO A 125 -23.71 10.42 -9.37
C PRO A 125 -22.19 10.30 -9.38
N VAL A 126 -21.49 11.22 -10.07
CA VAL A 126 -20.02 11.22 -10.14
C VAL A 126 -19.42 11.52 -8.77
N GLY A 127 -19.90 12.53 -8.05
CA GLY A 127 -19.46 12.84 -6.70
C GLY A 127 -19.80 11.73 -5.70
N ALA A 128 -20.97 11.12 -5.79
CA ALA A 128 -21.32 9.97 -4.96
C ALA A 128 -20.42 8.77 -5.21
N ALA A 129 -20.04 8.50 -6.45
CA ALA A 129 -19.07 7.46 -6.78
C ALA A 129 -17.67 7.77 -6.23
N GLY A 130 -17.21 9.02 -6.30
CA GLY A 130 -15.95 9.48 -5.71
C GLY A 130 -15.92 9.27 -4.20
N LEU A 131 -16.97 9.71 -3.49
CA LEU A 131 -17.11 9.50 -2.05
C LEU A 131 -17.14 8.01 -1.67
N ALA A 132 -17.85 7.17 -2.42
CA ALA A 132 -17.88 5.72 -2.18
C ALA A 132 -16.49 5.09 -2.32
N CYS A 133 -15.71 5.51 -3.32
CA CYS A 133 -14.33 5.08 -3.50
C CYS A 133 -13.43 5.51 -2.32
N ASN A 134 -13.59 6.72 -1.82
CA ASN A 134 -12.84 7.24 -0.68
C ASN A 134 -13.19 6.46 0.62
N ILE A 135 -14.47 6.23 0.88
CA ILE A 135 -14.94 5.45 2.04
C ILE A 135 -14.41 4.02 2.01
N ALA A 136 -14.39 3.38 0.84
CA ALA A 136 -13.87 2.02 0.69
C ALA A 136 -12.33 1.97 0.71
N GLY A 137 -11.66 2.99 0.20
CA GLY A 137 -10.21 3.06 0.09
C GLY A 137 -9.50 3.13 1.44
N ILE A 138 -10.02 3.93 2.39
CA ILE A 138 -9.41 4.12 3.71
C ILE A 138 -9.25 2.80 4.49
N PRO A 139 -10.31 1.98 4.71
CA PRO A 139 -10.16 0.72 5.43
C PRO A 139 -9.23 -0.26 4.70
N LEU A 140 -9.21 -0.29 3.37
CA LEU A 140 -8.31 -1.15 2.61
C LEU A 140 -6.84 -0.79 2.84
N VAL A 141 -6.50 0.51 2.88
CA VAL A 141 -5.14 0.97 3.23
C VAL A 141 -4.77 0.55 4.64
N CYS A 142 -5.68 0.76 5.62
CA CYS A 142 -5.43 0.43 7.02
C CYS A 142 -5.23 -1.08 7.24
N VAL A 143 -6.13 -1.90 6.68
CA VAL A 143 -6.03 -3.37 6.80
C VAL A 143 -4.80 -3.90 6.09
N GLY A 144 -4.51 -3.38 4.88
CA GLY A 144 -3.33 -3.76 4.12
C GLY A 144 -2.04 -3.48 4.88
N LYS A 145 -1.94 -2.30 5.50
CA LYS A 145 -0.82 -1.91 6.35
C LYS A 145 -0.66 -2.84 7.57
N LYS A 146 -1.75 -3.09 8.29
CA LYS A 146 -1.74 -3.98 9.46
C LYS A 146 -1.26 -5.39 9.10
N ARG A 147 -1.73 -5.95 7.98
CA ARG A 147 -1.28 -7.27 7.51
C ARG A 147 0.20 -7.30 7.17
N MET A 148 0.74 -6.26 6.53
CA MET A 148 2.18 -6.18 6.25
C MET A 148 3.00 -6.13 7.54
N GLN A 149 2.58 -5.34 8.55
CA GLN A 149 3.23 -5.29 9.86
C GLN A 149 3.25 -6.65 10.53
N GLN A 150 2.09 -7.30 10.64
CA GLN A 150 1.98 -8.63 11.24
C GLN A 150 2.86 -9.67 10.53
N SER A 151 3.00 -9.59 9.21
CA SER A 151 3.87 -10.50 8.46
C SER A 151 5.35 -10.26 8.76
N ILE A 152 5.77 -9.00 8.95
CA ILE A 152 7.15 -8.67 9.33
C ILE A 152 7.44 -9.13 10.75
N GLU A 153 6.51 -8.92 11.68
CA GLU A 153 6.62 -9.42 13.06
C GLU A 153 6.71 -10.95 13.09
N ALA A 154 5.84 -11.64 12.35
CA ALA A 154 5.86 -13.10 12.25
C ALA A 154 7.17 -13.61 11.64
N TYR A 155 7.71 -12.92 10.65
CA TYR A 155 9.01 -13.24 10.09
C TYR A 155 10.13 -13.09 11.13
N ASN A 156 10.16 -11.99 11.88
CA ASN A 156 11.17 -11.77 12.91
C ASN A 156 11.11 -12.84 14.02
N ILE A 157 9.91 -13.28 14.40
CA ILE A 157 9.73 -14.37 15.37
C ILE A 157 10.23 -15.71 14.80
N SER A 158 10.13 -15.90 13.48
CA SER A 158 10.59 -17.12 12.83
C SER A 158 12.11 -17.18 12.61
N LEU A 159 12.80 -16.06 12.76
CA LEU A 159 14.25 -16.04 12.71
C LEU A 159 14.78 -16.87 13.88
N PRO A 160 15.81 -17.73 13.65
CA PRO A 160 16.55 -18.28 14.76
C PRO A 160 17.03 -17.11 15.60
N GLU A 161 16.75 -17.16 16.91
CA GLU A 161 17.28 -16.14 17.81
C GLU A 161 18.76 -15.95 17.44
N PRO A 162 19.18 -14.69 17.18
CA PRO A 162 20.59 -14.46 17.04
C PRO A 162 21.17 -15.05 18.30
N GLN A 163 22.05 -16.03 18.16
CA GLN A 163 22.92 -16.45 19.26
C GLN A 163 23.84 -15.24 19.56
N THR A 164 23.22 -14.14 19.98
CA THR A 164 23.91 -13.19 20.78
C THR A 164 24.26 -14.04 21.97
N ALA A 165 25.54 -14.40 22.05
CA ALA A 165 26.13 -14.85 23.29
C ALA A 165 25.87 -13.72 24.29
N HIS A 166 24.63 -13.66 24.80
CA HIS A 166 24.30 -12.85 25.93
C HIS A 166 25.07 -13.53 27.08
N ASN A 167 26.26 -13.03 27.27
CA ASN A 167 26.98 -13.34 28.47
C ASN A 167 26.07 -12.95 29.63
N TYR A 168 25.35 -13.93 30.18
CA TYR A 168 24.47 -13.68 31.31
C TYR A 168 24.83 -14.61 32.48
N TRP A 169 24.65 -14.06 33.65
CA TRP A 169 24.74 -14.81 34.87
C TRP A 169 23.40 -15.45 35.19
N SER A 170 23.37 -16.75 35.40
CA SER A 170 22.19 -17.45 35.88
C SER A 170 22.44 -18.06 37.25
N ILE A 171 21.45 -18.02 38.13
CA ILE A 171 21.46 -18.70 39.39
C ILE A 171 20.86 -20.08 39.16
N GLN A 172 21.64 -21.12 39.35
CA GLN A 172 21.18 -22.50 39.18
C GLN A 172 21.30 -23.27 40.50
N PRO A 173 20.30 -24.13 40.81
CA PRO A 173 20.41 -25.04 41.92
C PRO A 173 21.53 -26.07 41.65
N SER A 174 22.48 -26.19 42.56
CA SER A 174 23.52 -27.18 42.54
C SER A 174 23.30 -28.18 43.67
N SER A 175 23.83 -29.40 43.52
CA SER A 175 23.69 -30.48 44.52
C SER A 175 24.18 -30.06 45.94
N ASN A 176 25.02 -29.05 46.05
CA ASN A 176 25.60 -28.56 47.32
C ASN A 176 25.13 -27.12 47.66
N GLY A 177 24.05 -26.61 47.03
CA GLY A 177 23.54 -25.28 47.28
C GLY A 177 23.17 -24.52 46.02
N ILE A 178 23.28 -23.20 46.04
CA ILE A 178 23.00 -22.30 44.92
C ILE A 178 24.31 -21.95 44.23
N GLY A 179 24.40 -22.22 42.94
CA GLY A 179 25.55 -21.89 42.10
C GLY A 179 25.26 -20.73 41.15
N LEU A 180 26.28 -19.94 40.84
CA LEU A 180 26.27 -18.95 39.76
C LEU A 180 26.91 -19.57 38.51
N ALA A 181 26.14 -19.66 37.44
CA ALA A 181 26.63 -20.10 36.14
C ALA A 181 26.73 -18.89 35.20
N TYR A 182 27.89 -18.76 34.55
CA TYR A 182 28.12 -17.78 33.50
C TYR A 182 28.04 -18.47 32.15
N HIS A 183 27.14 -18.02 31.33
CA HIS A 183 26.97 -18.50 29.95
C HIS A 183 27.69 -17.54 29.00
N PHE A 184 28.59 -18.06 28.20
CA PHE A 184 29.35 -17.34 27.17
C PHE A 184 29.19 -17.98 25.81
#